data_2a95f3e58898d2525e05e45122f59c0f
#
_entry.id   2a95f3e58898d2525e05e45122f59c0f
#
_cell.length_a   1.000
_cell.length_b   1.000
_cell.length_c   1.000
_cell.angle_alpha   90.00
_cell.angle_beta   90.00
_cell.angle_gamma   90.00
#
_symmetry.space_group_name_H-M   'P 1'
#
loop_
_entity.id
_entity.type
_entity.pdbx_description
1 polymer ?
#
loop_
_entity_poly.entity_id
_entity_poly.type
_entity_poly.pdbx_seq_one_letter_code
_entity_poly.pdbx_strand_id
1 'polypeptide(L)'
;MMASSYTAEVLDMKRRLLLACLSALASLNAQAASEVIALQHRTGAELLPAAQAALGREGTVSVFEDKLVVNASPERIEDVRALLRQLDTRARRLLISIDTDDVQSQDRRGSAQIIEYGTSNREGGFQQVQTSEGQAALIQVGQSVPITTGTATPYGAQTNTEYRNVTQGFYVTPTVTGNTVHLKISTNNDRISRERQDVVDVQSSDTTLSGPLGEWLYLGGSSGQSQYRSADSAYTYSTQRNRDVSLRVKVDMIP
;
A
#
# COMPACT_ATOMS: atom_id res chain seq x y z
N MET A 1 -19.67 -16.77 -85.47
CA MET A 1 -18.58 -16.51 -84.49
C MET A 1 -18.93 -15.38 -83.45
N MET A 2 -20.24 -15.14 -83.20
CA MET A 2 -20.66 -14.03 -82.27
C MET A 2 -21.43 -14.51 -81.01
N ALA A 3 -21.58 -15.81 -80.80
CA ALA A 3 -22.36 -16.30 -79.63
C ALA A 3 -21.44 -16.60 -78.38
N SER A 4 -20.13 -16.71 -78.51
CA SER A 4 -19.21 -17.11 -77.44
C SER A 4 -18.78 -15.96 -76.55
N SER A 5 -18.84 -14.70 -77.00
CA SER A 5 -18.43 -13.54 -76.20
C SER A 5 -19.52 -13.08 -75.20
N TYR A 6 -20.79 -13.27 -75.56
CA TYR A 6 -21.93 -12.88 -74.70
C TYR A 6 -22.05 -13.73 -73.44
N THR A 7 -21.71 -15.02 -73.51
CA THR A 7 -21.75 -15.92 -72.36
C THR A 7 -20.64 -15.66 -71.37
N ALA A 8 -19.47 -15.22 -71.80
CA ALA A 8 -18.33 -14.87 -70.93
C ALA A 8 -18.61 -13.57 -70.12
N GLU A 9 -19.18 -12.54 -70.78
CA GLU A 9 -19.52 -11.27 -70.10
C GLU A 9 -20.64 -11.43 -69.06
N VAL A 10 -21.66 -12.23 -69.36
CA VAL A 10 -22.75 -12.49 -68.44
C VAL A 10 -22.28 -13.32 -67.23
N LEU A 11 -21.32 -14.20 -67.42
CA LEU A 11 -20.75 -15.00 -66.34
C LEU A 11 -19.87 -14.13 -65.42
N ASP A 12 -19.12 -13.20 -66.01
CA ASP A 12 -18.23 -12.28 -65.24
C ASP A 12 -19.06 -11.23 -64.48
N MET A 13 -20.16 -10.76 -65.06
CA MET A 13 -21.09 -9.84 -64.40
C MET A 13 -21.81 -10.52 -63.22
N LYS A 14 -22.23 -11.79 -63.35
CA LYS A 14 -22.79 -12.58 -62.23
C LYS A 14 -21.80 -12.84 -61.12
N ARG A 15 -20.51 -13.07 -61.46
CA ARG A 15 -19.42 -13.27 -60.50
C ARG A 15 -19.09 -12.00 -59.73
N ARG A 16 -19.10 -10.84 -60.40
CA ARG A 16 -18.92 -9.53 -59.76
C ARG A 16 -20.10 -9.18 -58.86
N LEU A 17 -21.31 -9.50 -59.27
CA LEU A 17 -22.53 -9.31 -58.47
C LEU A 17 -22.53 -10.19 -57.21
N LEU A 18 -22.09 -11.45 -57.32
CA LEU A 18 -21.96 -12.41 -56.24
C LEU A 18 -20.87 -11.96 -55.24
N LEU A 19 -19.73 -11.47 -55.73
CA LEU A 19 -18.66 -10.92 -54.89
C LEU A 19 -19.11 -9.64 -54.18
N ALA A 20 -19.86 -8.77 -54.84
CA ALA A 20 -20.42 -7.55 -54.23
C ALA A 20 -21.48 -7.88 -53.16
N CYS A 21 -22.32 -8.88 -53.38
CA CYS A 21 -23.25 -9.35 -52.36
C CYS A 21 -22.54 -10.00 -51.17
N LEU A 22 -21.47 -10.76 -51.40
CA LEU A 22 -20.70 -11.41 -50.35
C LEU A 22 -19.96 -10.38 -49.49
N SER A 23 -19.43 -9.31 -50.11
CA SER A 23 -18.79 -8.21 -49.39
C SER A 23 -19.79 -7.34 -48.60
N ALA A 24 -21.02 -7.19 -49.09
CA ALA A 24 -22.08 -6.47 -48.39
C ALA A 24 -22.63 -7.26 -47.18
N LEU A 25 -22.66 -8.63 -47.25
CA LEU A 25 -23.02 -9.45 -46.08
C LEU A 25 -21.93 -9.45 -45.00
N ALA A 26 -20.65 -9.32 -45.37
CA ALA A 26 -19.54 -9.27 -44.38
C ALA A 26 -19.48 -7.96 -43.58
N SER A 27 -20.09 -6.89 -44.04
CA SER A 27 -20.11 -5.60 -43.36
C SER A 27 -21.24 -5.40 -42.33
N LEU A 28 -22.15 -6.37 -42.17
CA LEU A 28 -23.34 -6.23 -41.31
C LEU A 28 -23.09 -6.56 -39.81
N ASN A 29 -21.89 -7.01 -39.42
CA ASN A 29 -21.66 -7.52 -38.06
C ASN A 29 -20.89 -6.60 -37.12
N ALA A 30 -20.63 -5.35 -37.47
CA ALA A 30 -19.95 -4.39 -36.58
C ALA A 30 -20.97 -3.49 -35.86
N GLN A 31 -21.92 -4.07 -35.12
CA GLN A 31 -22.76 -3.30 -34.20
C GLN A 31 -22.03 -3.17 -32.87
N ALA A 32 -21.41 -2.01 -32.62
CA ALA A 32 -20.97 -1.65 -31.29
C ALA A 32 -22.19 -1.31 -30.44
N ALA A 33 -22.38 -2.04 -29.36
CA ALA A 33 -23.37 -1.74 -28.35
C ALA A 33 -22.68 -1.03 -27.18
N SER A 34 -23.40 -0.10 -26.56
CA SER A 34 -22.95 0.54 -25.33
C SER A 34 -23.78 0.01 -24.16
N GLU A 35 -23.13 -0.51 -23.13
CA GLU A 35 -23.79 -1.04 -21.96
C GLU A 35 -23.18 -0.49 -20.68
N VAL A 36 -24.04 -0.24 -19.67
CA VAL A 36 -23.63 0.21 -18.34
C VAL A 36 -23.74 -0.98 -17.38
N ILE A 37 -22.60 -1.39 -16.82
CA ILE A 37 -22.51 -2.48 -15.85
C ILE A 37 -22.31 -1.86 -14.48
N ALA A 38 -23.26 -2.07 -13.57
CA ALA A 38 -23.15 -1.64 -12.17
C ALA A 38 -22.34 -2.65 -11.37
N LEU A 39 -21.43 -2.15 -10.54
CA LEU A 39 -20.61 -2.93 -9.62
C LEU A 39 -21.25 -2.92 -8.23
N GLN A 40 -21.04 -3.96 -7.43
CA GLN A 40 -21.66 -4.11 -6.11
C GLN A 40 -20.68 -4.03 -4.96
N HIS A 41 -19.43 -4.40 -5.18
CA HIS A 41 -18.46 -4.58 -4.10
C HIS A 41 -17.16 -3.86 -4.33
N ARG A 42 -16.71 -3.73 -5.58
CA ARG A 42 -15.45 -3.09 -5.95
C ARG A 42 -15.70 -1.81 -6.73
N THR A 43 -14.75 -0.90 -6.67
CA THR A 43 -14.85 0.35 -7.41
C THR A 43 -14.58 0.13 -8.90
N GLY A 44 -15.19 0.98 -9.73
CA GLY A 44 -14.92 0.96 -11.17
C GLY A 44 -13.44 1.13 -11.50
N ALA A 45 -12.72 1.94 -10.72
CA ALA A 45 -11.29 2.17 -10.91
C ALA A 45 -10.44 0.91 -10.69
N GLU A 46 -10.82 0.05 -9.73
CA GLU A 46 -10.13 -1.22 -9.46
C GLU A 46 -10.32 -2.24 -10.58
N LEU A 47 -11.53 -2.31 -11.14
CA LEU A 47 -11.88 -3.32 -12.15
C LEU A 47 -11.64 -2.85 -13.59
N LEU A 48 -11.42 -1.54 -13.81
CA LEU A 48 -11.15 -0.97 -15.12
C LEU A 48 -10.00 -1.66 -15.87
N PRO A 49 -8.82 -1.91 -15.27
CA PRO A 49 -7.72 -2.56 -15.98
C PRO A 49 -8.07 -3.98 -16.46
N ALA A 50 -8.81 -4.74 -15.64
CA ALA A 50 -9.24 -6.09 -15.99
C ALA A 50 -10.27 -6.07 -17.14
N ALA A 51 -11.23 -5.15 -17.09
CA ALA A 51 -12.21 -4.96 -18.15
C ALA A 51 -11.56 -4.52 -19.48
N GLN A 52 -10.59 -3.60 -19.42
CA GLN A 52 -9.80 -3.18 -20.59
C GLN A 52 -9.00 -4.33 -21.19
N ALA A 53 -8.35 -5.13 -20.34
CA ALA A 53 -7.58 -6.29 -20.79
C ALA A 53 -8.48 -7.34 -21.49
N ALA A 54 -9.70 -7.55 -21.01
CA ALA A 54 -10.68 -8.47 -21.62
C ALA A 54 -11.18 -7.97 -22.99
N LEU A 55 -11.38 -6.66 -23.14
CA LEU A 55 -11.82 -6.06 -24.41
C LEU A 55 -10.70 -5.96 -25.44
N GLY A 56 -9.45 -5.80 -25.00
CA GLY A 56 -8.32 -5.58 -25.88
C GLY A 56 -8.51 -4.39 -26.80
N ARG A 57 -8.47 -4.63 -28.14
CA ARG A 57 -8.68 -3.60 -29.17
C ARG A 57 -10.10 -3.56 -29.72
N GLU A 58 -10.97 -4.46 -29.28
CA GLU A 58 -12.31 -4.67 -29.85
C GLU A 58 -13.40 -3.87 -29.13
N GLY A 59 -13.00 -3.01 -28.19
CA GLY A 59 -13.94 -2.16 -27.47
C GLY A 59 -13.25 -1.13 -26.59
N THR A 60 -14.07 -0.32 -25.93
CA THR A 60 -13.63 0.68 -24.95
C THR A 60 -14.41 0.54 -23.66
N VAL A 61 -13.78 0.78 -22.54
CA VAL A 61 -14.42 0.84 -21.23
C VAL A 61 -14.00 2.12 -20.52
N SER A 62 -14.97 2.76 -19.88
CA SER A 62 -14.76 3.93 -19.04
C SER A 62 -15.47 3.76 -17.70
N VAL A 63 -14.96 4.45 -16.69
CA VAL A 63 -15.54 4.46 -15.34
C VAL A 63 -16.44 5.67 -15.19
N PHE A 64 -17.61 5.45 -14.65
CA PHE A 64 -18.51 6.49 -14.20
C PHE A 64 -19.01 6.13 -12.79
N GLU A 65 -18.47 6.75 -11.77
CA GLU A 65 -18.72 6.43 -10.36
C GLU A 65 -18.44 4.94 -10.05
N ASP A 66 -19.48 4.20 -9.64
CA ASP A 66 -19.47 2.76 -9.34
C ASP A 66 -19.87 1.88 -10.52
N LYS A 67 -19.87 2.43 -11.74
CA LYS A 67 -20.30 1.77 -12.96
C LYS A 67 -19.20 1.75 -14.01
N LEU A 68 -19.20 0.69 -14.80
CA LEU A 68 -18.39 0.59 -16.01
C LEU A 68 -19.28 0.76 -17.24
N VAL A 69 -18.92 1.72 -18.08
CA VAL A 69 -19.56 1.91 -19.39
C VAL A 69 -18.70 1.19 -20.42
N VAL A 70 -19.24 0.10 -20.96
CA VAL A 70 -18.57 -0.77 -21.93
C VAL A 70 -19.14 -0.51 -23.30
N ASN A 71 -18.28 -0.30 -24.30
CA ASN A 71 -18.65 -0.05 -25.68
C ASN A 71 -17.92 -1.06 -26.56
N ALA A 72 -18.61 -2.12 -26.97
CA ALA A 72 -18.03 -3.23 -27.71
C ALA A 72 -19.12 -4.02 -28.48
N SER A 73 -18.73 -5.11 -29.14
CA SER A 73 -19.71 -6.05 -29.70
C SER A 73 -20.50 -6.76 -28.58
N PRO A 74 -21.74 -7.20 -28.81
CA PRO A 74 -22.55 -7.87 -27.80
C PRO A 74 -21.86 -9.08 -27.16
N GLU A 75 -21.13 -9.86 -27.94
CA GLU A 75 -20.37 -11.02 -27.45
C GLU A 75 -19.28 -10.59 -26.46
N ARG A 76 -18.54 -9.54 -26.76
CA ARG A 76 -17.49 -9.02 -25.87
C ARG A 76 -18.04 -8.40 -24.60
N ILE A 77 -19.21 -7.80 -24.68
CA ILE A 77 -19.90 -7.27 -23.49
C ILE A 77 -20.27 -8.41 -22.54
N GLU A 78 -20.76 -9.54 -23.08
CA GLU A 78 -21.05 -10.73 -22.26
C GLU A 78 -19.78 -11.33 -21.62
N ASP A 79 -18.67 -11.40 -22.36
CA ASP A 79 -17.38 -11.85 -21.84
C ASP A 79 -16.92 -10.97 -20.66
N VAL A 80 -16.96 -9.64 -20.83
CA VAL A 80 -16.63 -8.68 -19.78
C VAL A 80 -17.56 -8.82 -18.58
N ARG A 81 -18.87 -8.99 -18.83
CA ARG A 81 -19.85 -9.18 -17.75
C ARG A 81 -19.58 -10.46 -16.97
N ALA A 82 -19.25 -11.56 -17.64
CA ALA A 82 -18.91 -12.82 -17.00
C ALA A 82 -17.64 -12.69 -16.15
N LEU A 83 -16.62 -11.99 -16.66
CA LEU A 83 -15.39 -11.70 -15.93
C LEU A 83 -15.67 -10.82 -14.69
N LEU A 84 -16.43 -9.74 -14.86
CA LEU A 84 -16.74 -8.82 -13.76
C LEU A 84 -17.52 -9.51 -12.64
N ARG A 85 -18.45 -10.43 -12.93
CA ARG A 85 -19.14 -11.22 -11.89
C ARG A 85 -18.19 -12.06 -11.04
N GLN A 86 -17.07 -12.50 -11.59
CA GLN A 86 -16.05 -13.26 -10.84
C GLN A 86 -15.14 -12.36 -10.03
N LEU A 87 -14.87 -11.13 -10.49
CA LEU A 87 -13.94 -10.20 -9.86
C LEU A 87 -14.62 -9.26 -8.86
N ASP A 88 -15.91 -8.95 -9.03
CA ASP A 88 -16.67 -8.06 -8.14
C ASP A 88 -17.09 -8.81 -6.86
N THR A 89 -16.11 -9.18 -6.07
CA THR A 89 -16.30 -9.85 -4.79
C THR A 89 -16.04 -8.88 -3.64
N ARG A 90 -16.67 -9.15 -2.48
CA ARG A 90 -16.46 -8.34 -1.29
C ARG A 90 -15.00 -8.33 -0.87
N ALA A 91 -14.45 -7.13 -0.70
CA ALA A 91 -13.13 -6.98 -0.11
C ALA A 91 -13.16 -7.48 1.35
N ARG A 92 -12.15 -8.26 1.73
CA ARG A 92 -12.00 -8.76 3.10
C ARG A 92 -11.68 -7.58 4.02
N ARG A 93 -12.29 -7.55 5.20
CA ARG A 93 -11.95 -6.59 6.24
C ARG A 93 -10.81 -7.15 7.08
N LEU A 94 -9.79 -6.36 7.28
CA LEU A 94 -8.55 -6.77 7.95
C LEU A 94 -8.27 -5.87 9.14
N LEU A 95 -7.90 -6.45 10.27
CA LEU A 95 -7.36 -5.77 11.42
C LEU A 95 -5.85 -5.95 11.42
N ILE A 96 -5.14 -4.85 11.31
CA ILE A 96 -3.68 -4.83 11.32
C ILE A 96 -3.26 -4.35 12.69
N SER A 97 -2.45 -5.16 13.37
CA SER A 97 -1.88 -4.87 14.67
C SER A 97 -0.36 -4.75 14.52
N ILE A 98 0.20 -3.65 14.97
CA ILE A 98 1.65 -3.44 15.05
C ILE A 98 2.04 -3.31 16.51
N ASP A 99 3.10 -4.01 16.86
CA ASP A 99 3.71 -3.94 18.16
C ASP A 99 5.18 -3.54 18.01
N THR A 100 5.51 -2.43 18.65
CA THR A 100 6.88 -1.91 18.73
C THR A 100 7.38 -2.19 20.12
N ASP A 101 8.20 -3.23 20.27
CA ASP A 101 8.79 -3.61 21.54
C ASP A 101 10.19 -2.96 21.66
N ASP A 102 10.33 -2.04 22.60
CA ASP A 102 11.63 -1.43 22.97
C ASP A 102 12.16 -2.21 24.19
N VAL A 103 12.89 -3.29 23.90
CA VAL A 103 13.48 -4.11 24.95
C VAL A 103 14.74 -3.42 25.47
N GLN A 104 14.63 -2.71 26.57
CA GLN A 104 15.77 -2.29 27.35
C GLN A 104 16.32 -3.49 28.12
N SER A 105 17.23 -4.25 27.52
CA SER A 105 17.96 -5.28 28.25
C SER A 105 18.98 -4.62 29.18
N GLN A 106 18.62 -4.47 30.45
CA GLN A 106 19.58 -4.23 31.50
C GLN A 106 20.31 -5.54 31.77
N ASP A 107 21.59 -5.59 31.43
CA ASP A 107 22.48 -6.67 31.84
C ASP A 107 22.59 -6.70 33.40
N ARG A 108 21.79 -7.61 34.01
CA ARG A 108 21.88 -7.90 35.45
C ARG A 108 23.06 -8.81 35.70
N ARG A 109 24.24 -8.26 35.76
CA ARG A 109 25.40 -8.89 36.43
C ARG A 109 25.64 -8.20 37.77
N GLY A 110 25.02 -8.73 38.79
CA GLY A 110 25.26 -8.30 40.18
C GLY A 110 24.12 -8.75 41.07
N SER A 111 24.40 -9.66 41.99
CA SER A 111 23.47 -10.17 42.99
C SER A 111 23.17 -9.07 44.06
N ALA A 112 22.34 -8.12 43.71
CA ALA A 112 21.65 -7.26 44.67
C ALA A 112 20.20 -7.19 44.22
N GLN A 113 19.31 -7.74 45.05
CA GLN A 113 17.87 -7.70 44.83
C GLN A 113 17.37 -6.29 45.14
N ILE A 114 17.43 -5.41 44.13
CA ILE A 114 16.77 -4.12 44.18
C ILE A 114 15.37 -4.32 43.65
N ILE A 115 14.36 -4.24 44.54
CA ILE A 115 12.96 -4.16 44.18
C ILE A 115 12.73 -2.75 43.64
N GLU A 116 12.87 -2.59 42.34
CA GLU A 116 12.49 -1.35 41.64
C GLU A 116 10.95 -1.37 41.43
N TYR A 117 10.24 -0.54 42.20
CA TYR A 117 8.92 -0.08 41.84
C TYR A 117 9.05 0.93 40.70
N GLY A 118 9.41 0.46 39.52
CA GLY A 118 9.42 1.25 38.31
C GLY A 118 8.11 1.03 37.57
N THR A 119 7.29 2.06 37.44
CA THR A 119 6.36 2.15 36.31
C THR A 119 7.20 2.07 35.04
N SER A 120 7.21 0.91 34.41
CA SER A 120 7.86 0.73 33.12
C SER A 120 7.11 1.60 32.11
N ASN A 121 7.64 2.79 31.81
CA ASN A 121 7.29 3.51 30.60
C ASN A 121 7.76 2.66 29.43
N ARG A 122 6.88 1.79 28.94
CA ARG A 122 7.08 1.15 27.65
C ARG A 122 6.90 2.24 26.61
N GLU A 123 7.99 2.74 26.07
CA GLU A 123 7.98 3.65 24.91
C GLU A 123 7.58 2.90 23.62
N GLY A 124 7.33 1.59 23.69
CA GLY A 124 6.74 0.78 22.65
C GLY A 124 5.21 0.87 22.69
N GLY A 125 4.58 0.96 21.54
CA GLY A 125 3.15 1.11 21.41
C GLY A 125 2.51 -0.03 20.63
N PHE A 126 1.45 -0.60 21.19
CA PHE A 126 0.55 -1.46 20.44
C PHE A 126 -0.45 -0.57 19.67
N GLN A 127 -0.43 -0.68 18.36
CA GLN A 127 -1.29 0.12 17.47
C GLN A 127 -2.11 -0.80 16.59
N GLN A 128 -3.37 -0.45 16.36
CA GLN A 128 -4.27 -1.21 15.51
C GLN A 128 -4.99 -0.30 14.54
N VAL A 129 -5.16 -0.78 13.32
CA VAL A 129 -5.95 -0.12 12.29
C VAL A 129 -6.76 -1.15 11.52
N GLN A 130 -8.00 -0.80 11.23
CA GLN A 130 -8.87 -1.61 10.37
C GLN A 130 -8.84 -1.06 8.95
N THR A 131 -8.72 -1.95 7.96
CA THR A 131 -8.77 -1.58 6.55
C THR A 131 -9.40 -2.69 5.72
N SER A 132 -9.76 -2.38 4.48
CA SER A 132 -10.16 -3.36 3.49
C SER A 132 -8.94 -3.86 2.72
N GLU A 133 -9.01 -5.09 2.25
CA GLU A 133 -7.99 -5.68 1.39
C GLU A 133 -7.70 -4.79 0.18
N GLY A 134 -6.41 -4.54 -0.10
CA GLY A 134 -5.95 -3.67 -1.17
C GLY A 134 -5.99 -2.18 -0.85
N GLN A 135 -6.63 -1.77 0.25
CA GLN A 135 -6.70 -0.37 0.65
C GLN A 135 -5.61 -0.01 1.65
N ALA A 136 -5.01 1.14 1.43
CA ALA A 136 -3.99 1.66 2.32
C ALA A 136 -4.59 2.19 3.62
N ALA A 137 -3.93 1.92 4.74
CA ALA A 137 -4.28 2.46 6.04
C ALA A 137 -3.09 3.19 6.66
N LEU A 138 -3.37 4.28 7.34
CA LEU A 138 -2.40 5.07 8.09
C LEU A 138 -2.88 5.21 9.54
N ILE A 139 -1.97 4.94 10.47
CA ILE A 139 -2.10 5.39 11.85
C ILE A 139 -0.88 6.21 12.20
N GLN A 140 -1.09 7.40 12.73
CA GLN A 140 -0.02 8.32 13.08
C GLN A 140 -0.41 9.11 14.32
N VAL A 141 0.52 9.16 15.26
CA VAL A 141 0.41 9.95 16.49
C VAL A 141 1.65 10.84 16.58
N GLY A 142 1.50 12.08 17.02
CA GLY A 142 2.64 12.98 17.11
C GLY A 142 2.33 14.26 17.83
N GLN A 143 3.40 15.04 18.03
CA GLN A 143 3.35 16.37 18.61
C GLN A 143 4.25 17.32 17.83
N SER A 144 3.91 18.60 17.86
CA SER A 144 4.74 19.66 17.31
C SER A 144 5.56 20.29 18.42
N VAL A 145 6.89 20.29 18.23
CA VAL A 145 7.85 20.75 19.25
C VAL A 145 8.54 22.01 18.75
N PRO A 146 8.57 23.11 19.53
CA PRO A 146 9.33 24.30 19.18
C PRO A 146 10.83 24.03 19.36
N ILE A 147 11.61 24.17 18.30
CA ILE A 147 13.07 24.13 18.33
C ILE A 147 13.58 25.54 18.18
N THR A 148 14.26 26.02 19.22
CA THR A 148 14.83 27.37 19.27
C THR A 148 16.33 27.30 19.01
N THR A 149 16.77 27.93 17.92
CA THR A 149 18.19 28.10 17.60
C THR A 149 18.58 29.54 17.90
N GLY A 150 19.66 29.70 18.67
CA GLY A 150 20.21 30.99 19.00
C GLY A 150 21.54 31.24 18.29
N THR A 151 21.69 32.39 17.65
CA THR A 151 22.99 32.86 17.14
C THR A 151 23.42 34.09 17.93
N ALA A 152 24.53 33.97 18.62
CA ALA A 152 25.15 35.13 19.31
C ALA A 152 26.01 35.91 18.31
N THR A 153 25.73 37.18 18.16
CA THR A 153 26.52 38.13 17.36
C THR A 153 27.14 39.19 18.28
N PRO A 154 28.20 39.87 17.87
CA PRO A 154 28.80 40.95 18.67
C PRO A 154 27.83 42.10 19.02
N TYR A 155 26.67 42.16 18.33
CA TYR A 155 25.67 43.22 18.50
C TYR A 155 24.39 42.74 19.20
N GLY A 156 24.33 41.47 19.66
CA GLY A 156 23.18 40.90 20.34
C GLY A 156 22.95 39.42 20.02
N ALA A 157 22.03 38.80 20.75
CA ALA A 157 21.59 37.43 20.49
C ALA A 157 20.30 37.44 19.64
N GLN A 158 20.29 36.71 18.55
CA GLN A 158 19.13 36.49 17.75
C GLN A 158 18.64 35.05 17.94
N THR A 159 17.37 34.88 18.31
CA THR A 159 16.74 33.57 18.46
C THR A 159 15.73 33.33 17.34
N ASN A 160 15.79 32.16 16.71
CA ASN A 160 14.82 31.70 15.76
C ASN A 160 14.13 30.44 16.31
N THR A 161 12.80 30.42 16.33
CA THR A 161 12.02 29.27 16.78
C THR A 161 11.29 28.67 15.60
N GLU A 162 11.57 27.41 15.30
CA GLU A 162 10.92 26.61 14.29
C GLU A 162 10.14 25.47 14.94
N TYR A 163 8.92 25.23 14.49
CA TYR A 163 8.12 24.08 14.95
C TYR A 163 8.42 22.87 14.11
N ARG A 164 8.86 21.78 14.77
CA ARG A 164 9.06 20.47 14.13
C ARG A 164 8.05 19.46 14.61
N ASN A 165 7.48 18.72 13.66
CA ASN A 165 6.61 17.61 13.97
C ASN A 165 7.45 16.38 14.30
N VAL A 166 7.17 15.79 15.47
CA VAL A 166 7.71 14.51 15.93
C VAL A 166 6.59 13.51 15.86
N THR A 167 6.66 12.59 14.92
CA THR A 167 5.56 11.68 14.59
C THR A 167 5.99 10.23 14.69
N GLN A 168 5.07 9.39 15.18
CA GLN A 168 5.22 7.95 15.22
C GLN A 168 4.02 7.31 14.55
N GLY A 169 4.26 6.35 13.67
CA GLY A 169 3.16 5.72 12.97
C GLY A 169 3.59 4.76 11.89
N PHE A 170 2.59 4.21 11.23
CA PHE A 170 2.80 3.33 10.09
C PHE A 170 1.74 3.54 9.01
N TYR A 171 2.17 3.34 7.80
CA TYR A 171 1.33 3.25 6.62
C TYR A 171 1.43 1.84 6.06
N VAL A 172 0.30 1.18 5.82
CA VAL A 172 0.29 -0.23 5.42
C VAL A 172 -0.76 -0.48 4.36
N THR A 173 -0.39 -1.28 3.35
CA THR A 173 -1.31 -1.78 2.32
C THR A 173 -1.28 -3.31 2.36
N PRO A 174 -2.36 -3.95 2.82
CA PRO A 174 -2.46 -5.40 2.87
C PRO A 174 -3.11 -5.95 1.60
N THR A 175 -2.58 -7.07 1.09
CA THR A 175 -3.20 -7.88 0.03
C THR A 175 -3.22 -9.33 0.48
N VAL A 176 -4.31 -10.06 0.27
CA VAL A 176 -4.46 -11.43 0.76
C VAL A 176 -4.63 -12.40 -0.38
N THR A 177 -3.78 -13.42 -0.43
CA THR A 177 -3.88 -14.53 -1.39
C THR A 177 -4.05 -15.84 -0.63
N GLY A 178 -5.25 -16.41 -0.69
CA GLY A 178 -5.58 -17.61 0.10
C GLY A 178 -5.51 -17.32 1.61
N ASN A 179 -4.54 -17.93 2.31
CA ASN A 179 -4.25 -17.72 3.74
C ASN A 179 -2.97 -16.91 3.98
N THR A 180 -2.38 -16.36 2.92
CA THR A 180 -1.15 -15.57 2.99
C THR A 180 -1.48 -14.09 2.82
N VAL A 181 -0.99 -13.26 3.72
CA VAL A 181 -1.03 -11.81 3.60
C VAL A 181 0.29 -11.29 3.03
N HIS A 182 0.19 -10.37 2.10
CA HIS A 182 1.29 -9.57 1.56
C HIS A 182 1.12 -8.15 2.06
N LEU A 183 2.12 -7.62 2.73
CA LEU A 183 2.10 -6.30 3.34
C LEU A 183 3.17 -5.42 2.73
N LYS A 184 2.78 -4.23 2.29
CA LYS A 184 3.71 -3.14 2.03
C LYS A 184 3.58 -2.16 3.18
N ILE A 185 4.65 -1.99 3.96
CA ILE A 185 4.64 -1.21 5.21
C ILE A 185 5.71 -0.14 5.13
N SER A 186 5.33 1.07 5.49
CA SER A 186 6.22 2.20 5.77
C SER A 186 6.01 2.63 7.21
N THR A 187 7.07 2.66 7.99
CA THR A 187 7.02 3.07 9.40
C THR A 187 7.82 4.35 9.60
N ASN A 188 7.33 5.22 10.46
CA ASN A 188 8.03 6.40 10.93
C ASN A 188 8.02 6.43 12.46
N ASN A 189 9.18 6.65 13.07
CA ASN A 189 9.36 6.65 14.51
C ASN A 189 10.31 7.77 14.92
N ASP A 190 9.82 9.00 14.87
CA ASP A 190 10.56 10.18 15.28
C ASP A 190 10.54 10.33 16.78
N ARG A 191 11.62 10.80 17.36
CA ARG A 191 11.75 11.06 18.80
C ARG A 191 12.54 12.34 19.05
N ILE A 192 12.24 12.99 20.16
CA ILE A 192 13.11 14.05 20.67
C ILE A 192 14.33 13.38 21.27
N SER A 193 15.53 13.84 20.89
CA SER A 193 16.77 13.35 21.48
C SER A 193 16.79 13.60 23.00
N ARG A 194 17.15 12.57 23.76
CA ARG A 194 17.27 12.70 25.24
C ARG A 194 18.48 13.49 25.69
N GLU A 195 19.48 13.57 24.80
CA GLU A 195 20.72 14.30 25.10
C GLU A 195 20.59 15.78 24.74
N ARG A 196 19.86 16.08 23.70
CA ARG A 196 19.65 17.44 23.19
C ARG A 196 18.20 17.63 22.78
N GLN A 197 17.46 18.44 23.50
CA GLN A 197 16.05 18.72 23.26
C GLN A 197 15.77 19.50 21.94
N ASP A 198 16.85 20.03 21.35
CA ASP A 198 16.81 20.73 20.05
C ASP A 198 17.02 19.77 18.84
N VAL A 199 17.21 18.47 19.07
CA VAL A 199 17.45 17.46 18.05
C VAL A 199 16.29 16.47 18.01
N VAL A 200 15.83 16.15 16.80
CA VAL A 200 14.87 15.08 16.55
C VAL A 200 15.61 13.93 15.88
N ASP A 201 15.58 12.78 16.51
CA ASP A 201 16.04 11.53 15.94
C ASP A 201 14.94 10.98 15.03
N VAL A 202 15.25 10.80 13.77
CA VAL A 202 14.30 10.29 12.74
C VAL A 202 14.67 8.86 12.41
N GLN A 203 13.69 7.97 12.47
CA GLN A 203 13.82 6.57 12.05
C GLN A 203 12.66 6.22 11.13
N SER A 204 12.98 5.85 9.90
CA SER A 204 11.99 5.36 8.94
C SER A 204 12.40 4.01 8.37
N SER A 205 11.44 3.19 8.03
CA SER A 205 11.68 1.89 7.39
C SER A 205 10.56 1.59 6.40
N ASP A 206 10.95 1.19 5.19
CA ASP A 206 10.05 0.73 4.14
C ASP A 206 10.34 -0.76 3.87
N THR A 207 9.35 -1.60 3.97
CA THR A 207 9.53 -3.04 3.77
C THR A 207 8.31 -3.68 3.12
N THR A 208 8.55 -4.79 2.44
CA THR A 208 7.49 -5.67 1.93
C THR A 208 7.66 -7.03 2.59
N LEU A 209 6.60 -7.54 3.15
CA LEU A 209 6.57 -8.75 3.97
C LEU A 209 5.41 -9.64 3.55
N SER A 210 5.61 -10.96 3.63
CA SER A 210 4.55 -11.93 3.38
C SER A 210 4.57 -13.00 4.45
N GLY A 211 3.39 -13.43 4.88
CA GLY A 211 3.26 -14.47 5.89
C GLY A 211 1.82 -14.94 6.09
N PRO A 212 1.57 -15.90 6.98
CA PRO A 212 0.23 -16.40 7.24
C PRO A 212 -0.65 -15.37 7.97
N LEU A 213 -1.95 -15.41 7.72
CA LEU A 213 -2.94 -14.63 8.45
C LEU A 213 -3.01 -15.10 9.91
N GLY A 214 -3.21 -14.18 10.84
CA GLY A 214 -3.37 -14.47 12.27
C GLY A 214 -2.08 -14.72 13.03
N GLU A 215 -0.92 -14.67 12.38
CA GLU A 215 0.38 -14.87 13.03
C GLU A 215 1.18 -13.56 13.10
N TRP A 216 2.04 -13.46 14.13
CA TRP A 216 2.96 -12.35 14.26
C TRP A 216 4.14 -12.51 13.30
N LEU A 217 4.33 -11.53 12.43
CA LEU A 217 5.41 -11.44 11.47
C LEU A 217 6.42 -10.41 11.95
N TYR A 218 7.69 -10.77 11.91
CA TYR A 218 8.78 -9.88 12.30
C TYR A 218 9.17 -9.00 11.10
N LEU A 219 9.09 -7.68 11.27
CA LEU A 219 9.46 -6.72 10.22
C LEU A 219 10.96 -6.42 10.21
N GLY A 220 11.55 -6.34 11.38
CA GLY A 220 12.94 -5.97 11.56
C GLY A 220 13.19 -5.44 12.95
N GLY A 221 14.44 -5.17 13.24
CA GLY A 221 14.86 -4.58 14.48
C GLY A 221 16.11 -3.76 14.27
N SER A 222 16.34 -2.81 15.15
CA SER A 222 17.56 -2.01 15.22
C SER A 222 18.18 -2.20 16.58
N SER A 223 19.45 -2.64 16.62
CA SER A 223 20.23 -2.68 17.84
C SER A 223 21.20 -1.50 17.86
N GLY A 224 21.12 -0.69 18.90
CA GLY A 224 22.02 0.43 19.14
C GLY A 224 22.78 0.26 20.42
N GLN A 225 24.12 0.28 20.37
CA GLN A 225 24.98 0.26 21.53
C GLN A 225 25.60 1.66 21.72
N SER A 226 25.25 2.34 22.81
CA SER A 226 25.92 3.59 23.19
C SER A 226 26.77 3.37 24.45
N GLN A 227 28.05 3.69 24.34
CA GLN A 227 29.00 3.63 25.43
C GLN A 227 29.34 5.07 25.84
N TYR A 228 28.94 5.45 27.03
CA TYR A 228 29.34 6.73 27.61
C TYR A 228 30.57 6.50 28.52
N ARG A 229 31.69 7.11 28.18
CA ARG A 229 32.87 7.19 29.06
C ARG A 229 32.98 8.62 29.57
N SER A 230 32.71 8.83 30.82
CA SER A 230 33.10 10.05 31.50
C SER A 230 34.46 9.82 32.15
N ALA A 231 35.49 10.54 31.69
CA ALA A 231 36.82 10.54 32.27
C ALA A 231 36.98 11.81 33.08
N ASP A 232 36.44 11.80 34.29
CA ASP A 232 36.82 12.77 35.29
C ASP A 232 36.79 12.14 36.69
N SER A 233 38.00 12.10 37.34
CA SER A 233 38.26 11.74 38.71
C SER A 233 37.77 10.39 39.26
N ALA A 234 38.70 9.47 39.49
CA ALA A 234 38.74 8.36 40.48
C ALA A 234 37.65 7.28 40.45
N TYR A 235 36.53 7.45 39.78
CA TYR A 235 35.48 6.45 39.64
C TYR A 235 35.00 6.37 38.18
N THR A 236 35.28 5.26 37.52
CA THR A 236 34.79 4.98 36.16
C THR A 236 33.40 4.36 36.25
N TYR A 237 32.35 5.14 35.96
CA TYR A 237 31.02 4.61 35.74
C TYR A 237 30.86 4.35 34.25
N SER A 238 30.77 3.08 33.81
CA SER A 238 30.39 2.71 32.46
C SER A 238 28.93 2.27 32.48
N THR A 239 28.07 3.02 31.84
CA THR A 239 26.68 2.59 31.57
C THR A 239 26.59 2.12 30.12
N GLN A 240 26.45 0.82 29.95
CA GLN A 240 26.19 0.22 28.63
C GLN A 240 24.68 0.13 28.45
N ARG A 241 24.12 0.87 27.49
CA ARG A 241 22.72 0.77 27.11
C ARG A 241 22.64 0.04 25.78
N ASN A 242 22.08 -1.15 25.81
CA ASN A 242 21.62 -1.84 24.61
C ASN A 242 20.17 -1.42 24.37
N ARG A 243 19.91 -0.91 23.19
CA ARG A 243 18.57 -0.62 22.70
C ARG A 243 18.27 -1.60 21.58
N ASP A 244 17.43 -2.58 21.85
CA ASP A 244 16.91 -3.49 20.83
C ASP A 244 15.45 -3.10 20.58
N VAL A 245 15.19 -2.48 19.43
CA VAL A 245 13.84 -2.17 18.97
C VAL A 245 13.43 -3.28 18.02
N SER A 246 12.42 -4.05 18.38
CA SER A 246 11.80 -5.03 17.49
C SER A 246 10.43 -4.55 17.03
N LEU A 247 10.19 -4.69 15.74
CA LEU A 247 8.92 -4.32 15.11
C LEU A 247 8.26 -5.58 14.55
N ARG A 248 7.04 -5.86 14.98
CA ARG A 248 6.26 -7.01 14.50
C ARG A 248 4.84 -6.59 14.12
N VAL A 249 4.28 -7.28 13.14
CA VAL A 249 2.94 -7.03 12.62
C VAL A 249 2.12 -8.31 12.62
N LYS A 250 0.84 -8.19 12.89
CA LYS A 250 -0.15 -9.27 12.75
C LYS A 250 -1.33 -8.76 11.96
N VAL A 251 -1.88 -9.60 11.08
CA VAL A 251 -3.09 -9.28 10.31
C VAL A 251 -4.14 -10.35 10.58
N ASP A 252 -5.23 -9.93 11.16
CA ASP A 252 -6.39 -10.77 11.43
C ASP A 252 -7.53 -10.42 10.46
N MET A 253 -8.28 -11.44 10.03
CA MET A 253 -9.49 -11.24 9.24
C MET A 253 -10.67 -10.98 10.18
N ILE A 254 -11.45 -9.92 9.88
CA ILE A 254 -12.63 -9.57 10.66
C ILE A 254 -13.89 -9.96 9.87
N PRO A 255 -14.89 -10.52 10.51
CA PRO A 255 -16.16 -10.90 9.87
C PRO A 255 -16.95 -9.69 9.32
#